data_e67269e075769d797a3cd4f4df2d03d1
#
_entry.id   e67269e075769d797a3cd4f4df2d03d1
#
_cell.length_a   1.000
_cell.length_b   1.000
_cell.length_c   1.000
_cell.angle_alpha   90.00
_cell.angle_beta   90.00
_cell.angle_gamma   90.00
#
_symmetry.space_group_name_H-M   'P 1'
#
loop_
_entity.id
_entity.type
_entity.pdbx_description
1 polymer ?
#
loop_
_entity_poly.entity_id
_entity_poly.type
_entity_poly.pdbx_seq_one_letter_code
_entity_poly.pdbx_strand_id
1 'polypeptide(L)'
;VYKILIFCLLLLSFTVSCTDVKHKEAEKILNENEYYDKAFFLWENGRSDSTFYYFNKAKEKYLQYKNSVYVARCLIYMATIQYDSGDFFGAQETAVEAIKYLDPKDKNQQAILSHTYNTIANATDEMQQFDQAIPYYRLAIQYSIDHDNILLYKNNLAVCLRNVKRYDESIKLYDDILTKTPKGTTAYAKFLNNLAKTKWASSHSYNPILVYHIALNIRLKENDLWGQNSSYATLSKYYEGRDMDSSIYYLSKQYEIAKKIKSADDQLNALRGLVQMNPIYSERYLSTYLSLNDSLQTARTAAKNQFALIRYESEKSKAQNLVLEKENEKKESHLVIQRIGIGFLLFLIVLGIFWYKKRKQRLELEAQNKIKQNQLHLSKKIHDVVANGIYRVMTEIEYKEDIDREGVLDKLDDMYQKSRDISHDVEEQTVAEVSYSEKLADLLKSFASDHRRVLIAGNEPDLWTRLNKRAKEEVSHVLQELMVNMKKHSQADQVVIRFENQGNQLEIFYKDNGIGLADSKTYGKGLSNMVSRIEGIGGEIIFVKEERKGLSVKINIPIL
;
A
#
# COMPACT_ATOMS: atom_id res chain seq x y z
N VAL A 1 0.12 -31.43 15.65
CA VAL A 1 -0.71 -30.26 15.99
C VAL A 1 0.11 -29.21 16.72
N TYR A 2 0.87 -29.53 17.79
CA TYR A 2 1.66 -28.57 18.58
C TYR A 2 2.73 -27.81 17.77
N LYS A 3 3.42 -28.44 16.82
CA LYS A 3 4.46 -27.79 15.98
C LYS A 3 3.88 -26.76 14.98
N ILE A 4 2.64 -26.95 14.56
CA ILE A 4 1.93 -26.02 13.64
C ILE A 4 1.44 -24.80 14.43
N LEU A 5 0.98 -25.00 15.68
CA LEU A 5 0.55 -23.89 16.54
C LEU A 5 1.71 -22.94 16.91
N ILE A 6 2.90 -23.49 17.16
CA ILE A 6 4.12 -22.73 17.46
C ILE A 6 4.58 -21.92 16.24
N PHE A 7 4.45 -22.46 15.03
CA PHE A 7 4.79 -21.76 13.79
C PHE A 7 3.82 -20.61 13.49
N CYS A 8 2.53 -20.76 13.78
CA CYS A 8 1.54 -19.68 13.67
C CYS A 8 1.74 -18.56 14.71
N LEU A 9 2.16 -18.89 15.93
CA LEU A 9 2.49 -17.92 16.97
C LEU A 9 3.78 -17.12 16.67
N LEU A 10 4.77 -17.74 16.04
CA LEU A 10 5.98 -17.06 15.57
C LEU A 10 5.72 -16.10 14.40
N LEU A 11 4.77 -16.38 13.52
CA LEU A 11 4.35 -15.47 12.46
C LEU A 11 3.59 -14.24 12.98
N LEU A 12 2.85 -14.36 14.08
CA LEU A 12 2.15 -13.25 14.73
C LEU A 12 3.10 -12.29 15.49
N SER A 13 4.26 -12.77 15.97
CA SER A 13 5.23 -11.94 16.68
C SER A 13 6.05 -11.02 15.78
N PHE A 14 6.12 -11.26 14.47
CA PHE A 14 6.83 -10.39 13.51
C PHE A 14 6.05 -9.13 13.11
N THR A 15 4.77 -9.02 13.46
CA THR A 15 3.95 -7.86 13.08
C THR A 15 3.93 -6.72 14.10
N VAL A 16 4.52 -6.89 15.29
CA VAL A 16 4.43 -5.91 16.41
C VAL A 16 5.64 -4.96 16.50
N SER A 17 6.71 -5.18 15.75
CA SER A 17 7.99 -4.44 15.94
C SER A 17 8.13 -3.12 15.19
N CYS A 18 7.10 -2.62 14.48
CA CYS A 18 7.23 -1.37 13.67
C CYS A 18 6.68 -0.08 14.32
N THR A 19 6.14 -0.13 15.54
CA THR A 19 5.49 1.05 16.15
C THR A 19 6.43 1.96 16.95
N ASP A 20 7.52 1.46 17.49
CA ASP A 20 8.42 2.25 18.37
C ASP A 20 9.38 3.20 17.64
N VAL A 21 9.69 2.94 16.37
CA VAL A 21 10.60 3.81 15.60
C VAL A 21 9.93 5.11 15.19
N LYS A 22 8.64 5.09 14.86
CA LYS A 22 7.88 6.30 14.47
C LYS A 22 7.68 7.27 15.62
N HIS A 23 7.60 6.81 16.88
CA HIS A 23 7.42 7.70 18.03
C HIS A 23 8.70 8.49 18.37
N LYS A 24 9.87 7.90 18.27
CA LYS A 24 11.16 8.60 18.54
C LYS A 24 11.52 9.61 17.45
N GLU A 25 11.18 9.35 16.18
CA GLU A 25 11.35 10.35 15.12
C GLU A 25 10.39 11.53 15.29
N ALA A 26 9.16 11.31 15.73
CA ALA A 26 8.19 12.38 15.98
C ALA A 26 8.66 13.32 17.11
N GLU A 27 9.23 12.83 18.19
CA GLU A 27 9.77 13.65 19.28
C GLU A 27 11.01 14.46 18.88
N LYS A 28 11.88 13.94 18.05
CA LYS A 28 13.07 14.64 17.55
C LYS A 28 12.70 15.80 16.60
N ILE A 29 11.64 15.65 15.81
CA ILE A 29 11.15 16.65 14.86
C ILE A 29 10.33 17.75 15.55
N LEU A 30 9.81 17.52 16.76
CA LEU A 30 9.17 18.54 17.58
C LEU A 30 10.13 19.69 17.94
N ASN A 31 11.44 19.46 17.96
CA ASN A 31 12.46 20.43 18.33
C ASN A 31 13.33 20.93 17.18
N GLU A 32 13.29 20.33 15.98
CA GLU A 32 14.18 20.68 14.87
C GLU A 32 13.43 20.68 13.53
N ASN A 33 12.66 21.73 13.26
CA ASN A 33 12.12 21.95 11.92
C ASN A 33 13.00 22.96 11.16
N GLU A 34 13.93 22.47 10.36
CA GLU A 34 14.87 23.26 9.57
C GLU A 34 14.21 24.37 8.73
N TYR A 35 12.97 24.15 8.25
CA TYR A 35 12.21 25.16 7.50
C TYR A 35 11.71 26.27 8.41
N TYR A 36 11.34 25.95 9.66
CA TYR A 36 10.88 26.92 10.64
C TYR A 36 12.01 27.86 11.04
N ASP A 37 13.18 27.30 11.38
CA ASP A 37 14.36 28.07 11.74
C ASP A 37 14.86 28.93 10.59
N LYS A 38 14.87 28.36 9.37
CA LYS A 38 15.23 29.09 8.16
C LYS A 38 14.27 30.24 7.85
N ALA A 39 12.96 30.06 8.12
CA ALA A 39 11.99 31.13 7.96
C ALA A 39 12.31 32.31 8.90
N PHE A 40 12.63 32.07 10.18
CA PHE A 40 13.02 33.13 11.09
C PHE A 40 14.30 33.84 10.67
N PHE A 41 15.33 33.09 10.29
CA PHE A 41 16.57 33.69 9.77
C PHE A 41 16.32 34.62 8.56
N LEU A 42 15.45 34.22 7.65
CA LEU A 42 15.09 35.04 6.48
C LEU A 42 14.26 36.26 6.86
N TRP A 43 13.37 36.14 7.86
CA TRP A 43 12.58 37.24 8.38
C TRP A 43 13.47 38.35 8.96
N GLU A 44 14.41 37.98 9.80
CA GLU A 44 15.39 38.92 10.38
C GLU A 44 16.20 39.64 9.30
N ASN A 45 16.42 39.00 8.14
CA ASN A 45 17.11 39.60 6.99
C ASN A 45 16.17 40.29 5.99
N GLY A 46 14.88 40.52 6.32
CA GLY A 46 13.93 41.29 5.54
C GLY A 46 13.51 40.66 4.19
N ARG A 47 13.61 39.32 4.05
CA ARG A 47 13.24 38.58 2.85
C ARG A 47 11.83 37.98 2.95
N SER A 48 10.82 38.83 2.89
CA SER A 48 9.41 38.45 3.13
C SER A 48 8.92 37.26 2.30
N ASP A 49 9.21 37.26 0.98
CA ASP A 49 8.76 36.20 0.07
C ASP A 49 9.32 34.82 0.42
N SER A 50 10.63 34.79 0.64
CA SER A 50 11.31 33.56 1.04
C SER A 50 10.86 33.09 2.42
N THR A 51 10.64 34.02 3.35
CA THR A 51 10.12 33.76 4.70
C THR A 51 8.76 33.09 4.65
N PHE A 52 7.84 33.63 3.86
CA PHE A 52 6.50 33.07 3.65
C PHE A 52 6.56 31.64 3.10
N TYR A 53 7.40 31.41 2.08
CA TYR A 53 7.61 30.08 1.52
C TYR A 53 8.09 29.07 2.56
N TYR A 54 9.09 29.43 3.36
CA TYR A 54 9.65 28.51 4.37
C TYR A 54 8.69 28.27 5.53
N PHE A 55 7.91 29.25 5.98
CA PHE A 55 6.82 29.00 6.94
C PHE A 55 5.75 28.09 6.37
N ASN A 56 5.42 28.21 5.07
CA ASN A 56 4.49 27.29 4.42
C ASN A 56 5.05 25.86 4.39
N LYS A 57 6.35 25.67 4.09
CA LYS A 57 7.01 24.36 4.16
C LYS A 57 7.05 23.80 5.59
N ALA A 58 7.34 24.64 6.57
CA ALA A 58 7.29 24.26 7.97
C ALA A 58 5.88 23.80 8.39
N LYS A 59 4.85 24.53 7.97
CA LYS A 59 3.44 24.17 8.18
C LYS A 59 3.11 22.80 7.61
N GLU A 60 3.50 22.53 6.36
CA GLU A 60 3.28 21.24 5.72
C GLU A 60 3.92 20.08 6.52
N LYS A 61 5.16 20.28 6.98
CA LYS A 61 5.86 19.31 7.81
C LYS A 61 5.16 19.07 9.16
N TYR A 62 4.72 20.14 9.84
CA TYR A 62 3.96 20.01 11.09
C TYR A 62 2.59 19.37 10.91
N LEU A 63 1.93 19.55 9.74
CA LEU A 63 0.68 18.85 9.41
C LEU A 63 0.89 17.33 9.31
N GLN A 64 1.98 16.89 8.67
CA GLN A 64 2.31 15.46 8.56
C GLN A 64 2.49 14.80 9.94
N TYR A 65 3.04 15.55 10.90
CA TYR A 65 3.26 15.09 12.29
C TYR A 65 2.09 15.39 13.23
N LYS A 66 0.97 15.90 12.70
CA LYS A 66 -0.25 16.25 13.45
C LYS A 66 0.00 17.25 14.61
N ASN A 67 1.00 18.12 14.45
CA ASN A 67 1.30 19.16 15.43
C ASN A 67 0.51 20.44 15.13
N SER A 68 -0.75 20.48 15.56
CA SER A 68 -1.69 21.57 15.26
C SER A 68 -1.21 22.93 15.77
N VAL A 69 -0.57 22.99 16.94
CA VAL A 69 -0.10 24.25 17.55
C VAL A 69 0.97 24.94 16.68
N TYR A 70 1.95 24.17 16.20
CA TYR A 70 2.98 24.72 15.33
C TYR A 70 2.46 25.02 13.91
N VAL A 71 1.45 24.29 13.43
CA VAL A 71 0.71 24.67 12.22
C VAL A 71 0.11 26.06 12.38
N ALA A 72 -0.61 26.31 13.50
CA ALA A 72 -1.19 27.62 13.78
C ALA A 72 -0.12 28.72 13.87
N ARG A 73 1.01 28.45 14.53
CA ARG A 73 2.13 29.41 14.60
C ARG A 73 2.66 29.79 13.22
N CYS A 74 2.90 28.81 12.34
CA CYS A 74 3.33 29.09 10.97
C CYS A 74 2.31 29.95 10.24
N LEU A 75 1.02 29.64 10.34
CA LEU A 75 -0.04 30.40 9.70
C LEU A 75 -0.10 31.85 10.21
N ILE A 76 0.10 32.08 11.52
CA ILE A 76 0.10 33.43 12.10
C ILE A 76 1.29 34.23 11.57
N TYR A 77 2.49 33.65 11.52
CA TYR A 77 3.65 34.33 10.95
C TYR A 77 3.45 34.63 9.45
N MET A 78 2.86 33.71 8.70
CA MET A 78 2.49 33.95 7.30
C MET A 78 1.47 35.09 7.18
N ALA A 79 0.46 35.13 8.04
CA ALA A 79 -0.52 36.23 8.07
C ALA A 79 0.13 37.57 8.42
N THR A 80 1.10 37.59 9.36
CA THR A 80 1.86 38.81 9.69
C THR A 80 2.66 39.32 8.49
N ILE A 81 3.34 38.42 7.75
CA ILE A 81 4.09 38.77 6.55
C ILE A 81 3.18 39.35 5.47
N GLN A 82 2.00 38.74 5.28
CA GLN A 82 0.99 39.26 4.34
C GLN A 82 0.50 40.64 4.75
N TYR A 83 0.20 40.83 6.04
CA TYR A 83 -0.22 42.11 6.59
C TYR A 83 0.84 43.21 6.36
N ASP A 84 2.09 42.94 6.71
CA ASP A 84 3.22 43.85 6.55
C ASP A 84 3.49 44.18 5.07
N SER A 85 3.17 43.24 4.18
CA SER A 85 3.27 43.42 2.72
C SER A 85 2.03 44.09 2.11
N GLY A 86 1.01 44.47 2.91
CA GLY A 86 -0.23 45.11 2.45
C GLY A 86 -1.26 44.15 1.84
N ASP A 87 -1.08 42.83 1.97
CA ASP A 87 -2.09 41.83 1.57
C ASP A 87 -3.05 41.58 2.76
N PHE A 88 -3.86 42.56 3.11
CA PHE A 88 -4.74 42.50 4.28
C PHE A 88 -5.80 41.40 4.17
N PHE A 89 -6.35 41.18 2.99
CA PHE A 89 -7.31 40.09 2.78
C PHE A 89 -6.66 38.71 2.96
N GLY A 90 -5.50 38.51 2.34
CA GLY A 90 -4.75 37.26 2.53
C GLY A 90 -4.32 37.03 3.97
N ALA A 91 -3.92 38.09 4.70
CA ALA A 91 -3.59 38.05 6.11
C ALA A 91 -4.78 37.59 6.97
N GLN A 92 -5.96 38.20 6.74
CA GLN A 92 -7.19 37.80 7.43
C GLN A 92 -7.55 36.32 7.18
N GLU A 93 -7.55 35.91 5.90
CA GLU A 93 -7.86 34.52 5.51
C GLU A 93 -6.91 33.51 6.18
N THR A 94 -5.61 33.79 6.10
CA THR A 94 -4.57 32.92 6.70
C THR A 94 -4.65 32.86 8.23
N ALA A 95 -4.95 33.98 8.88
CA ALA A 95 -5.14 34.03 10.35
C ALA A 95 -6.43 33.31 10.78
N VAL A 96 -7.52 33.40 10.00
CA VAL A 96 -8.75 32.63 10.25
C VAL A 96 -8.48 31.12 10.08
N GLU A 97 -7.65 30.72 9.11
CA GLU A 97 -7.25 29.31 8.97
C GLU A 97 -6.51 28.82 10.25
N ALA A 98 -5.67 29.65 10.86
CA ALA A 98 -4.92 29.29 12.06
C ALA A 98 -5.83 28.89 13.24
N ILE A 99 -7.00 29.54 13.38
CA ILE A 99 -7.95 29.23 14.47
C ILE A 99 -8.40 27.76 14.43
N LYS A 100 -8.51 27.13 13.24
CA LYS A 100 -8.94 25.73 13.08
C LYS A 100 -8.02 24.73 13.77
N TYR A 101 -6.78 25.14 14.05
CA TYR A 101 -5.75 24.29 14.65
C TYR A 101 -5.53 24.58 16.14
N LEU A 102 -6.31 25.48 16.74
CA LEU A 102 -6.18 25.91 18.13
C LEU A 102 -7.41 25.51 18.94
N ASP A 103 -7.17 25.07 20.18
CA ASP A 103 -8.24 24.80 21.16
C ASP A 103 -8.41 25.99 22.10
N PRO A 104 -9.55 26.70 22.07
CA PRO A 104 -9.82 27.84 22.96
C PRO A 104 -9.84 27.49 24.45
N LYS A 105 -9.98 26.21 24.79
CA LYS A 105 -10.01 25.72 26.18
C LYS A 105 -8.61 25.43 26.73
N ASP A 106 -7.63 25.25 25.88
CA ASP A 106 -6.25 24.99 26.30
C ASP A 106 -5.56 26.30 26.66
N LYS A 107 -5.25 26.46 27.96
CA LYS A 107 -4.56 27.64 28.48
C LYS A 107 -3.20 27.91 27.83
N ASN A 108 -2.50 26.87 27.40
CA ASN A 108 -1.19 27.01 26.75
C ASN A 108 -1.30 27.60 25.33
N GLN A 109 -2.48 27.58 24.73
CA GLN A 109 -2.75 28.11 23.41
C GLN A 109 -3.36 29.52 23.43
N GLN A 110 -3.74 30.02 24.61
CA GLN A 110 -4.40 31.33 24.74
C GLN A 110 -3.56 32.48 24.18
N ALA A 111 -2.25 32.49 24.43
CA ALA A 111 -1.36 33.53 23.91
C ALA A 111 -1.35 33.51 22.37
N ILE A 112 -1.40 32.32 21.74
CA ILE A 112 -1.44 32.18 20.28
C ILE A 112 -2.79 32.65 19.75
N LEU A 113 -3.89 32.23 20.37
CA LEU A 113 -5.25 32.66 20.03
C LEU A 113 -5.40 34.16 20.11
N SER A 114 -4.91 34.77 21.18
CA SER A 114 -4.92 36.21 21.40
C SER A 114 -4.22 36.96 20.27
N HIS A 115 -3.02 36.52 19.89
CA HIS A 115 -2.28 37.12 18.78
C HIS A 115 -2.99 36.91 17.44
N THR A 116 -3.57 35.72 17.21
CA THR A 116 -4.33 35.40 16.00
C THR A 116 -5.53 36.32 15.83
N TYR A 117 -6.32 36.50 16.89
CA TYR A 117 -7.48 37.41 16.83
C TYR A 117 -7.07 38.85 16.63
N ASN A 118 -5.95 39.31 17.23
CA ASN A 118 -5.44 40.66 16.96
C ASN A 118 -4.99 40.83 15.51
N THR A 119 -4.36 39.81 14.90
CA THR A 119 -3.96 39.85 13.48
C THR A 119 -5.18 39.94 12.55
N ILE A 120 -6.24 39.12 12.82
CA ILE A 120 -7.50 39.20 12.10
C ILE A 120 -8.10 40.62 12.23
N ALA A 121 -8.15 41.15 13.47
CA ALA A 121 -8.71 42.45 13.75
C ALA A 121 -7.95 43.57 13.01
N ASN A 122 -6.60 43.54 13.08
CA ASN A 122 -5.76 44.52 12.39
C ASN A 122 -6.00 44.49 10.86
N ALA A 123 -6.01 43.29 10.26
CA ALA A 123 -6.24 43.14 8.81
C ALA A 123 -7.64 43.63 8.42
N THR A 124 -8.64 43.36 9.24
CA THR A 124 -10.03 43.81 9.04
C THR A 124 -10.15 45.32 9.19
N ASP A 125 -9.43 45.93 10.16
CA ASP A 125 -9.38 47.37 10.40
C ASP A 125 -8.74 48.14 9.21
N GLU A 126 -7.63 47.61 8.66
CA GLU A 126 -6.95 48.19 7.49
C GLU A 126 -7.83 48.12 6.22
N MET A 127 -8.72 47.12 6.13
CA MET A 127 -9.76 47.08 5.08
C MET A 127 -10.94 48.03 5.36
N GLN A 128 -10.86 48.85 6.41
CA GLN A 128 -11.88 49.81 6.88
C GLN A 128 -13.22 49.14 7.29
N GLN A 129 -13.17 47.84 7.62
CA GLN A 129 -14.33 47.07 8.11
C GLN A 129 -14.40 47.13 9.64
N PHE A 130 -14.43 48.34 10.19
CA PHE A 130 -14.25 48.62 11.62
C PHE A 130 -15.24 47.88 12.51
N ASP A 131 -16.52 47.82 12.15
CA ASP A 131 -17.53 47.13 12.94
C ASP A 131 -17.26 45.61 13.03
N GLN A 132 -16.66 45.05 11.98
CA GLN A 132 -16.26 43.65 11.95
C GLN A 132 -14.94 43.39 12.74
N ALA A 133 -14.05 44.38 12.81
CA ALA A 133 -12.80 44.27 13.55
C ALA A 133 -12.99 44.28 15.10
N ILE A 134 -13.98 45.05 15.59
CA ILE A 134 -14.25 45.24 17.02
C ILE A 134 -14.42 43.90 17.77
N PRO A 135 -15.24 42.91 17.33
CA PRO A 135 -15.36 41.62 17.99
C PRO A 135 -14.04 40.89 18.10
N TYR A 136 -13.22 40.93 17.06
CA TYR A 136 -11.92 40.23 17.08
C TYR A 136 -10.92 40.87 18.04
N TYR A 137 -10.88 42.23 18.13
CA TYR A 137 -10.07 42.88 19.18
C TYR A 137 -10.52 42.51 20.59
N ARG A 138 -11.83 42.39 20.84
CA ARG A 138 -12.35 41.93 22.13
C ARG A 138 -11.93 40.52 22.46
N LEU A 139 -11.96 39.59 21.48
CA LEU A 139 -11.48 38.22 21.63
C LEU A 139 -9.95 38.21 21.88
N ALA A 140 -9.19 39.04 21.16
CA ALA A 140 -7.76 39.17 21.42
C ALA A 140 -7.45 39.58 22.88
N ILE A 141 -8.19 40.54 23.40
CA ILE A 141 -8.08 40.99 24.82
C ILE A 141 -8.49 39.84 25.77
N GLN A 142 -9.59 39.17 25.48
CA GLN A 142 -10.14 38.10 26.32
C GLN A 142 -9.15 36.94 26.50
N TYR A 143 -8.48 36.53 25.41
CA TYR A 143 -7.53 35.40 25.41
C TYR A 143 -6.11 35.83 25.80
N SER A 144 -5.80 37.12 25.91
CA SER A 144 -4.46 37.56 26.24
C SER A 144 -4.17 37.32 27.72
N ILE A 145 -3.03 36.69 27.97
CA ILE A 145 -2.47 36.47 29.34
C ILE A 145 -1.34 37.45 29.63
N ASP A 146 -0.78 38.08 28.60
CA ASP A 146 0.30 39.03 28.73
C ASP A 146 -0.24 40.45 28.93
N HIS A 147 0.26 41.14 29.93
CA HIS A 147 -0.23 42.48 30.32
C HIS A 147 0.01 43.53 29.21
N ASP A 148 1.18 43.52 28.61
CA ASP A 148 1.54 44.51 27.59
C ASP A 148 0.74 44.33 26.34
N ASN A 149 0.49 43.08 25.94
CA ASN A 149 -0.39 42.75 24.84
C ASN A 149 -1.85 43.18 25.12
N ILE A 150 -2.35 43.01 26.35
CA ILE A 150 -3.69 43.51 26.71
C ILE A 150 -3.78 45.01 26.51
N LEU A 151 -2.79 45.78 26.92
CA LEU A 151 -2.76 47.22 26.75
C LEU A 151 -2.70 47.63 25.29
N LEU A 152 -1.88 46.91 24.48
CA LEU A 152 -1.76 47.11 23.06
C LEU A 152 -3.09 46.83 22.32
N TYR A 153 -3.72 45.70 22.62
CA TYR A 153 -4.98 45.33 21.98
C TYR A 153 -6.14 46.24 22.39
N LYS A 154 -6.18 46.71 23.63
CA LYS A 154 -7.12 47.73 24.07
C LYS A 154 -6.89 49.05 23.34
N ASN A 155 -5.64 49.46 23.08
CA ASN A 155 -5.33 50.62 22.26
C ASN A 155 -5.86 50.44 20.81
N ASN A 156 -5.64 49.28 20.20
CA ASN A 156 -6.10 49.01 18.85
C ASN A 156 -7.65 49.03 18.78
N LEU A 157 -8.32 48.41 19.76
CA LEU A 157 -9.79 48.49 19.88
C LEU A 157 -10.25 49.95 20.05
N ALA A 158 -9.57 50.73 20.89
CA ALA A 158 -9.94 52.13 21.13
C ALA A 158 -9.77 53.02 19.86
N VAL A 159 -8.73 52.74 19.05
CA VAL A 159 -8.55 53.37 17.73
C VAL A 159 -9.71 53.00 16.79
N CYS A 160 -10.05 51.71 16.72
CA CYS A 160 -11.15 51.22 15.88
C CYS A 160 -12.50 51.84 16.33
N LEU A 161 -12.79 51.87 17.63
CA LEU A 161 -13.99 52.52 18.20
C LEU A 161 -14.08 54.01 17.86
N ARG A 162 -12.95 54.75 17.87
CA ARG A 162 -12.90 56.11 17.41
C ARG A 162 -13.30 56.23 15.94
N ASN A 163 -12.83 55.31 15.08
CA ASN A 163 -13.14 55.35 13.64
C ASN A 163 -14.64 55.16 13.37
N VAL A 164 -15.35 54.36 14.18
CA VAL A 164 -16.81 54.20 14.14
C VAL A 164 -17.55 55.21 15.04
N LYS A 165 -16.87 56.28 15.49
CA LYS A 165 -17.42 57.38 16.32
C LYS A 165 -17.97 56.97 17.68
N ARG A 166 -17.60 55.79 18.22
CA ARG A 166 -17.93 55.35 19.57
C ARG A 166 -16.93 55.91 20.57
N TYR A 167 -16.92 57.26 20.66
CA TYR A 167 -15.87 58.03 21.38
C TYR A 167 -15.84 57.76 22.88
N ASP A 168 -17.00 57.66 23.53
CA ASP A 168 -17.07 57.42 24.99
C ASP A 168 -16.45 56.10 25.41
N GLU A 169 -16.68 55.04 24.61
CA GLU A 169 -16.07 53.74 24.84
C GLU A 169 -14.56 53.77 24.61
N SER A 170 -14.13 54.45 23.56
CA SER A 170 -12.71 54.64 23.26
C SER A 170 -12.00 55.38 24.35
N ILE A 171 -12.58 56.52 24.87
CA ILE A 171 -12.03 57.30 25.95
C ILE A 171 -11.89 56.46 27.25
N LYS A 172 -12.94 55.72 27.62
CA LYS A 172 -12.89 54.80 28.80
C LYS A 172 -11.77 53.78 28.69
N LEU A 173 -11.54 53.20 27.52
CA LEU A 173 -10.42 52.27 27.32
C LEU A 173 -9.07 52.94 27.51
N TYR A 174 -8.89 54.17 26.97
CA TYR A 174 -7.64 54.93 27.16
C TYR A 174 -7.42 55.32 28.62
N ASP A 175 -8.45 55.75 29.35
CA ASP A 175 -8.34 56.06 30.77
C ASP A 175 -7.89 54.83 31.57
N ASP A 176 -8.45 53.61 31.28
CA ASP A 176 -8.00 52.38 31.91
C ASP A 176 -6.55 52.01 31.52
N ILE A 177 -6.16 52.13 30.28
CA ILE A 177 -4.81 51.81 29.79
C ILE A 177 -3.77 52.73 30.45
N LEU A 178 -4.04 54.06 30.48
CA LEU A 178 -3.09 55.03 30.99
C LEU A 178 -2.85 54.94 32.49
N THR A 179 -3.82 54.46 33.28
CA THR A 179 -3.61 54.19 34.72
C THR A 179 -2.66 53.04 34.97
N LYS A 180 -2.51 52.12 34.01
CA LYS A 180 -1.70 50.90 34.08
C LYS A 180 -0.35 51.01 33.37
N THR A 181 -0.13 52.13 32.65
CA THR A 181 1.09 52.35 31.86
C THR A 181 2.04 53.30 32.59
N PRO A 182 3.32 52.97 32.77
CA PRO A 182 4.28 53.87 33.42
C PRO A 182 4.43 55.19 32.63
N LYS A 183 4.31 56.28 33.36
CA LYS A 183 4.50 57.62 32.78
C LYS A 183 5.91 57.80 32.22
N GLY A 184 6.02 58.50 31.11
CA GLY A 184 7.31 58.75 30.45
C GLY A 184 7.80 57.67 29.51
N THR A 185 7.10 56.53 29.39
CA THR A 185 7.42 55.47 28.42
C THR A 185 6.87 55.78 27.02
N THR A 186 7.43 55.20 25.97
CA THR A 186 6.96 55.29 24.60
C THR A 186 5.52 54.80 24.46
N ALA A 187 5.16 53.72 25.18
CA ALA A 187 3.80 53.19 25.27
C ALA A 187 2.83 54.23 25.86
N TYR A 188 3.21 54.90 26.98
CA TYR A 188 2.42 55.95 27.58
C TYR A 188 2.18 57.11 26.58
N ALA A 189 3.24 57.55 25.89
CA ALA A 189 3.15 58.59 24.88
C ALA A 189 2.20 58.21 23.71
N LYS A 190 2.23 56.95 23.29
CA LYS A 190 1.33 56.42 22.25
C LYS A 190 -0.14 56.48 22.69
N PHE A 191 -0.44 56.03 23.90
CA PHE A 191 -1.81 55.98 24.41
C PHE A 191 -2.35 57.38 24.73
N LEU A 192 -1.51 58.25 25.31
CA LEU A 192 -1.83 59.65 25.60
C LEU A 192 -2.16 60.43 24.30
N ASN A 193 -1.34 60.27 23.28
CA ASN A 193 -1.56 60.88 21.96
C ASN A 193 -2.89 60.42 21.35
N ASN A 194 -3.19 59.11 21.39
CA ASN A 194 -4.42 58.58 20.82
C ASN A 194 -5.67 58.97 21.62
N LEU A 195 -5.57 59.06 22.97
CA LEU A 195 -6.64 59.64 23.79
C LEU A 195 -6.94 61.10 23.38
N ALA A 196 -5.91 61.91 23.23
CA ALA A 196 -6.07 63.29 22.82
C ALA A 196 -6.71 63.42 21.41
N LYS A 197 -6.31 62.56 20.46
CA LYS A 197 -6.97 62.41 19.15
C LYS A 197 -8.46 62.08 19.29
N THR A 198 -8.80 61.14 20.17
CA THR A 198 -10.18 60.73 20.39
C THR A 198 -11.02 61.82 21.02
N LYS A 199 -10.51 62.51 22.06
CA LYS A 199 -11.19 63.64 22.70
C LYS A 199 -11.42 64.80 21.70
N TRP A 200 -10.42 65.10 20.88
CA TRP A 200 -10.54 66.13 19.84
C TRP A 200 -11.55 65.72 18.74
N ALA A 201 -11.59 64.45 18.34
CA ALA A 201 -12.59 63.98 17.40
C ALA A 201 -14.02 63.98 17.98
N SER A 202 -14.15 63.71 19.30
CA SER A 202 -15.43 63.75 19.99
C SER A 202 -15.95 65.17 20.18
N SER A 203 -15.06 66.12 20.51
CA SER A 203 -15.44 67.54 20.73
C SER A 203 -14.35 68.47 20.21
N HIS A 204 -14.70 69.31 19.27
CA HIS A 204 -13.80 70.31 18.69
C HIS A 204 -13.47 71.46 19.66
N SER A 205 -14.17 71.56 20.82
CA SER A 205 -13.82 72.48 21.91
C SER A 205 -12.61 72.02 22.72
N TYR A 206 -12.27 70.72 22.66
CA TYR A 206 -11.07 70.19 23.32
C TYR A 206 -9.82 70.58 22.52
N ASN A 207 -8.88 71.26 23.21
CA ASN A 207 -7.58 71.60 22.61
C ASN A 207 -6.53 70.53 22.95
N PRO A 208 -6.09 69.67 21.99
CA PRO A 208 -5.15 68.58 22.24
C PRO A 208 -3.68 68.99 22.21
N ILE A 209 -3.37 70.25 21.81
CA ILE A 209 -2.00 70.63 21.43
C ILE A 209 -0.95 70.41 22.49
N LEU A 210 -1.25 70.77 23.75
CA LEU A 210 -0.35 70.53 24.86
C LEU A 210 -0.03 69.06 25.03
N VAL A 211 -1.05 68.19 24.91
CA VAL A 211 -0.92 66.74 25.08
C VAL A 211 -0.11 66.12 23.92
N TYR A 212 -0.29 66.60 22.69
CA TYR A 212 0.52 66.16 21.56
C TYR A 212 2.00 66.51 21.73
N HIS A 213 2.32 67.71 22.26
CA HIS A 213 3.71 68.07 22.56
C HIS A 213 4.30 67.25 23.73
N ILE A 214 3.54 66.95 24.77
CA ILE A 214 3.98 66.07 25.83
C ILE A 214 4.34 64.69 25.24
N ALA A 215 3.49 64.08 24.40
CA ALA A 215 3.74 62.80 23.75
C ALA A 215 4.98 62.84 22.85
N LEU A 216 5.14 63.92 22.05
CA LEU A 216 6.30 64.09 21.17
C LEU A 216 7.60 64.23 22.01
N ASN A 217 7.59 65.02 23.09
CA ASN A 217 8.76 65.21 23.95
C ASN A 217 9.23 63.89 24.60
N ILE A 218 8.31 63.04 25.06
CA ILE A 218 8.66 61.70 25.55
C ILE A 218 9.33 60.89 24.44
N ARG A 219 8.76 60.84 23.23
CA ARG A 219 9.29 60.10 22.09
C ARG A 219 10.66 60.61 21.62
N LEU A 220 10.88 61.91 21.67
CA LEU A 220 12.17 62.52 21.38
C LEU A 220 13.24 62.09 22.43
N LYS A 221 12.88 62.13 23.71
CA LYS A 221 13.77 61.76 24.82
C LYS A 221 14.14 60.25 24.74
N GLU A 222 13.20 59.41 24.38
CA GLU A 222 13.37 57.95 24.25
C GLU A 222 13.94 57.54 22.89
N ASN A 223 14.24 58.46 21.97
CA ASN A 223 14.68 58.17 20.58
C ASN A 223 13.74 57.23 19.80
N ASP A 224 12.45 57.28 20.10
CA ASP A 224 11.41 56.50 19.43
C ASP A 224 11.08 57.11 18.07
N LEU A 225 11.79 56.71 17.01
CA LEU A 225 11.61 57.27 15.67
C LEU A 225 10.20 56.97 15.11
N TRP A 226 9.66 55.76 15.34
CA TRP A 226 8.30 55.40 14.93
C TRP A 226 7.25 56.27 15.61
N GLY A 227 7.42 56.49 16.91
CA GLY A 227 6.57 57.36 17.69
C GLY A 227 6.70 58.82 17.24
N GLN A 228 7.92 59.34 17.01
CA GLN A 228 8.14 60.67 16.48
C GLN A 228 7.41 60.88 15.16
N ASN A 229 7.54 59.94 14.22
CA ASN A 229 6.82 59.97 12.94
C ASN A 229 5.31 60.11 13.16
N SER A 230 4.72 59.29 14.03
CA SER A 230 3.28 59.36 14.37
C SER A 230 2.90 60.67 15.07
N SER A 231 3.78 61.28 15.90
CA SER A 231 3.54 62.57 16.50
C SER A 231 3.55 63.71 15.48
N TYR A 232 4.51 63.69 14.58
CA TYR A 232 4.57 64.70 13.50
C TYR A 232 3.37 64.62 12.58
N ALA A 233 2.93 63.44 12.21
CA ALA A 233 1.68 63.24 11.45
C ALA A 233 0.45 63.80 12.21
N THR A 234 0.43 63.62 13.54
CA THR A 234 -0.67 64.12 14.36
C THR A 234 -0.67 65.63 14.45
N LEU A 235 0.48 66.25 14.65
CA LEU A 235 0.64 67.71 14.72
C LEU A 235 0.37 68.38 13.39
N SER A 236 0.87 67.81 12.28
CA SER A 236 0.58 68.35 10.94
C SER A 236 -0.93 68.36 10.69
N LYS A 237 -1.65 67.31 11.04
CA LYS A 237 -3.11 67.24 10.88
C LYS A 237 -3.86 68.19 11.80
N TYR A 238 -3.35 68.47 12.99
CA TYR A 238 -3.94 69.48 13.87
C TYR A 238 -3.81 70.87 13.31
N TYR A 239 -2.65 71.23 12.71
CA TYR A 239 -2.40 72.54 12.12
C TYR A 239 -3.00 72.71 10.71
N GLU A 240 -3.43 71.65 10.07
CA GLU A 240 -4.11 71.70 8.78
C GLU A 240 -5.34 72.63 8.83
N GLY A 241 -5.34 73.66 8.02
CA GLY A 241 -6.39 74.69 7.99
C GLY A 241 -6.37 75.72 9.18
N ARG A 242 -5.35 75.67 10.07
CA ARG A 242 -5.16 76.57 11.19
C ARG A 242 -3.90 77.44 11.03
N ASP A 243 -2.80 76.77 10.74
CA ASP A 243 -1.48 77.37 10.56
C ASP A 243 -0.71 76.53 9.51
N MET A 244 -0.66 77.06 8.27
CA MET A 244 -0.07 76.36 7.13
C MET A 244 1.44 76.13 7.35
N ASP A 245 2.16 77.10 7.88
CA ASP A 245 3.61 76.98 8.10
C ASP A 245 3.95 75.88 9.11
N SER A 246 3.23 75.86 10.22
CA SER A 246 3.37 74.74 11.19
C SER A 246 3.01 73.40 10.59
N SER A 247 1.94 73.31 9.77
CA SER A 247 1.57 72.04 9.12
C SER A 247 2.67 71.55 8.17
N ILE A 248 3.21 72.41 7.32
CA ILE A 248 4.33 72.12 6.43
C ILE A 248 5.57 71.70 7.19
N TYR A 249 5.90 72.40 8.30
CA TYR A 249 7.03 72.04 9.17
C TYR A 249 6.90 70.61 9.68
N TYR A 250 5.76 70.22 10.25
CA TYR A 250 5.58 68.89 10.80
C TYR A 250 5.49 67.82 9.72
N LEU A 251 4.91 68.09 8.55
CA LEU A 251 4.95 67.21 7.39
C LEU A 251 6.38 66.95 6.90
N SER A 252 7.20 68.00 6.84
CA SER A 252 8.61 67.88 6.47
C SER A 252 9.39 67.00 7.48
N LYS A 253 9.16 67.22 8.79
CA LYS A 253 9.73 66.35 9.84
C LYS A 253 9.25 64.93 9.77
N GLN A 254 7.96 64.67 9.51
CA GLN A 254 7.41 63.37 9.26
C GLN A 254 8.12 62.69 8.09
N TYR A 255 8.28 63.38 6.95
CA TYR A 255 8.94 62.82 5.78
C TYR A 255 10.40 62.48 6.01
N GLU A 256 11.16 63.33 6.74
CA GLU A 256 12.54 63.07 7.13
C GLU A 256 12.65 61.79 7.98
N ILE A 257 11.80 61.63 9.01
CA ILE A 257 11.79 60.45 9.87
C ILE A 257 11.31 59.22 9.11
N ALA A 258 10.27 59.34 8.29
CA ALA A 258 9.74 58.26 7.48
C ALA A 258 10.82 57.66 6.53
N LYS A 259 11.72 58.50 5.99
CA LYS A 259 12.89 58.04 5.24
C LYS A 259 13.88 57.25 6.12
N LYS A 260 14.16 57.74 7.33
CA LYS A 260 15.09 57.10 8.27
C LYS A 260 14.60 55.69 8.68
N ILE A 261 13.30 55.56 8.96
CA ILE A 261 12.67 54.30 9.35
C ILE A 261 12.30 53.42 8.13
N LYS A 262 12.54 53.93 6.90
CA LYS A 262 12.24 53.24 5.63
C LYS A 262 10.74 52.88 5.46
N SER A 263 9.85 53.65 6.05
CA SER A 263 8.40 53.45 5.91
C SER A 263 7.89 54.14 4.64
N ALA A 264 7.59 53.38 3.61
CA ALA A 264 7.07 53.93 2.34
C ALA A 264 5.68 54.55 2.50
N ASP A 265 4.81 53.93 3.31
CA ASP A 265 3.45 54.46 3.57
C ASP A 265 3.48 55.79 4.29
N ASP A 266 4.36 55.96 5.30
CA ASP A 266 4.50 57.23 6.00
C ASP A 266 5.14 58.30 5.12
N GLN A 267 6.08 57.92 4.24
CA GLN A 267 6.62 58.84 3.24
C GLN A 267 5.52 59.34 2.29
N LEU A 268 4.70 58.42 1.76
CA LEU A 268 3.58 58.77 0.88
C LEU A 268 2.57 59.67 1.60
N ASN A 269 2.28 59.38 2.87
CA ASN A 269 1.36 60.17 3.67
C ASN A 269 1.86 61.62 3.85
N ALA A 270 3.14 61.76 4.21
CA ALA A 270 3.78 63.07 4.35
C ALA A 270 3.87 63.82 3.02
N LEU A 271 4.31 63.14 1.93
CA LEU A 271 4.40 63.75 0.59
C LEU A 271 3.04 64.24 0.09
N ARG A 272 1.96 63.44 0.30
CA ARG A 272 0.60 63.85 -0.07
C ARG A 272 0.20 65.15 0.62
N GLY A 273 0.47 65.29 1.92
CA GLY A 273 0.22 66.53 2.64
C GLY A 273 1.06 67.69 2.15
N LEU A 274 2.34 67.47 1.85
CA LEU A 274 3.25 68.49 1.32
C LEU A 274 2.82 68.97 -0.08
N VAL A 275 2.35 68.07 -0.96
CA VAL A 275 1.80 68.42 -2.27
C VAL A 275 0.57 69.34 -2.15
N GLN A 276 -0.30 69.03 -1.16
CA GLN A 276 -1.53 69.77 -0.93
C GLN A 276 -1.29 71.16 -0.34
N MET A 277 -0.27 71.30 0.52
CA MET A 277 -0.08 72.48 1.34
C MET A 277 1.10 73.37 0.92
N ASN A 278 1.99 72.89 0.04
CA ASN A 278 3.17 73.64 -0.39
C ASN A 278 3.19 73.84 -1.92
N PRO A 279 2.54 74.93 -2.45
CA PRO A 279 2.46 75.16 -3.88
C PRO A 279 3.83 75.35 -4.55
N ILE A 280 4.82 75.90 -3.84
CA ILE A 280 6.16 76.21 -4.37
C ILE A 280 6.93 74.97 -4.76
N TYR A 281 6.82 73.90 -3.98
CA TYR A 281 7.53 72.63 -4.20
C TYR A 281 6.61 71.47 -4.61
N SER A 282 5.35 71.78 -4.95
CA SER A 282 4.33 70.77 -5.24
C SER A 282 4.73 69.84 -6.37
N GLU A 283 5.33 70.34 -7.45
CA GLU A 283 5.77 69.54 -8.59
C GLU A 283 6.83 68.46 -8.20
N ARG A 284 7.83 68.91 -7.42
CA ARG A 284 8.88 67.97 -6.94
C ARG A 284 8.32 66.91 -5.98
N TYR A 285 7.46 67.31 -5.04
CA TYR A 285 6.83 66.37 -4.11
C TYR A 285 5.87 65.45 -4.83
N LEU A 286 5.14 65.94 -5.81
CA LEU A 286 4.23 65.15 -6.63
C LEU A 286 4.98 64.06 -7.44
N SER A 287 6.07 64.45 -8.12
CA SER A 287 6.90 63.51 -8.87
C SER A 287 7.44 62.37 -7.96
N THR A 288 7.95 62.76 -6.77
CA THR A 288 8.45 61.77 -5.80
C THR A 288 7.31 60.88 -5.26
N TYR A 289 6.14 61.46 -4.96
CA TYR A 289 4.96 60.74 -4.52
C TYR A 289 4.51 59.71 -5.56
N LEU A 290 4.37 60.09 -6.82
CA LEU A 290 3.93 59.19 -7.89
C LEU A 290 4.92 58.03 -8.09
N SER A 291 6.21 58.35 -8.19
CA SER A 291 7.24 57.27 -8.33
C SER A 291 7.27 56.29 -7.17
N LEU A 292 7.19 56.81 -5.92
CA LEU A 292 7.18 55.96 -4.74
C LEU A 292 5.89 55.13 -4.65
N ASN A 293 4.74 55.75 -4.97
CA ASN A 293 3.45 55.06 -4.96
C ASN A 293 3.42 53.91 -5.98
N ASP A 294 3.86 54.18 -7.22
CA ASP A 294 3.89 53.17 -8.28
C ASP A 294 4.83 51.99 -7.90
N SER A 295 6.00 52.31 -7.35
CA SER A 295 6.93 51.31 -6.87
C SER A 295 6.31 50.45 -5.73
N LEU A 296 5.65 51.10 -4.77
CA LEU A 296 5.02 50.41 -3.65
C LEU A 296 3.84 49.52 -4.10
N GLN A 297 2.99 50.03 -4.97
CA GLN A 297 1.85 49.25 -5.51
C GLN A 297 2.33 48.07 -6.35
N THR A 298 3.38 48.25 -7.15
CA THR A 298 3.99 47.14 -7.89
C THR A 298 4.56 46.08 -6.96
N ALA A 299 5.29 46.48 -5.91
CA ALA A 299 5.85 45.55 -4.93
C ALA A 299 4.75 44.79 -4.17
N ARG A 300 3.68 45.49 -3.72
CA ARG A 300 2.53 44.86 -3.04
C ARG A 300 1.78 43.88 -3.93
N THR A 301 1.56 44.25 -5.19
CA THR A 301 0.91 43.35 -6.16
C THR A 301 1.76 42.10 -6.43
N ALA A 302 3.07 42.29 -6.59
CA ALA A 302 4.00 41.16 -6.76
C ALA A 302 4.00 40.21 -5.54
N ALA A 303 4.11 40.77 -4.32
CA ALA A 303 4.07 40.00 -3.09
C ALA A 303 2.75 39.23 -2.94
N LYS A 304 1.61 39.91 -3.15
CA LYS A 304 0.28 39.27 -3.10
C LYS A 304 0.15 38.12 -4.10
N ASN A 305 0.60 38.31 -5.33
CA ASN A 305 0.56 37.27 -6.36
C ASN A 305 1.47 36.10 -5.98
N GLN A 306 2.64 36.37 -5.43
CA GLN A 306 3.57 35.32 -4.99
C GLN A 306 3.01 34.54 -3.81
N PHE A 307 2.42 35.18 -2.79
CA PHE A 307 1.77 34.48 -1.68
C PHE A 307 0.61 33.62 -2.17
N ALA A 308 -0.20 34.10 -3.10
CA ALA A 308 -1.29 33.34 -3.70
C ALA A 308 -0.76 32.13 -4.47
N LEU A 309 0.33 32.29 -5.24
CA LEU A 309 0.96 31.19 -5.97
C LEU A 309 1.49 30.10 -5.01
N ILE A 310 2.22 30.50 -3.94
CA ILE A 310 2.75 29.57 -2.94
C ILE A 310 1.61 28.78 -2.28
N ARG A 311 0.50 29.46 -1.92
CA ARG A 311 -0.69 28.79 -1.37
C ARG A 311 -1.31 27.82 -2.36
N TYR A 312 -1.49 28.24 -3.62
CA TYR A 312 -2.03 27.38 -4.68
C TYR A 312 -1.18 26.13 -4.91
N GLU A 313 0.13 26.28 -5.01
CA GLU A 313 1.05 25.14 -5.19
C GLU A 313 1.00 24.18 -3.99
N SER A 314 0.91 24.72 -2.77
CA SER A 314 0.73 23.93 -1.55
C SER A 314 -0.58 23.12 -1.58
N GLU A 315 -1.70 23.76 -1.91
CA GLU A 315 -3.00 23.09 -1.98
C GLU A 315 -3.04 22.05 -3.13
N LYS A 316 -2.45 22.37 -4.28
CA LYS A 316 -2.30 21.41 -5.38
C LYS A 316 -1.47 20.20 -4.97
N SER A 317 -0.35 20.42 -4.28
CA SER A 317 0.50 19.33 -3.76
C SER A 317 -0.25 18.48 -2.74
N LYS A 318 -1.00 19.08 -1.82
CA LYS A 318 -1.85 18.35 -0.88
C LYS A 318 -2.90 17.50 -1.59
N ALA A 319 -3.58 18.06 -2.59
CA ALA A 319 -4.58 17.31 -3.35
C ALA A 319 -3.96 16.10 -4.08
N GLN A 320 -2.78 16.30 -4.69
CA GLN A 320 -2.05 15.22 -5.34
C GLN A 320 -1.60 14.13 -4.34
N ASN A 321 -1.07 14.54 -3.19
CA ASN A 321 -0.67 13.59 -2.14
C ASN A 321 -1.86 12.80 -1.61
N LEU A 322 -3.03 13.43 -1.42
CA LEU A 322 -4.24 12.74 -1.00
C LEU A 322 -4.72 11.70 -2.02
N VAL A 323 -4.60 12.01 -3.33
CA VAL A 323 -4.90 11.04 -4.40
C VAL A 323 -3.94 9.85 -4.33
N LEU A 324 -2.62 10.12 -4.22
CA LEU A 324 -1.61 9.09 -4.10
C LEU A 324 -1.78 8.23 -2.83
N GLU A 325 -2.14 8.84 -1.71
CA GLU A 325 -2.43 8.13 -0.46
C GLU A 325 -3.61 7.17 -0.62
N LYS A 326 -4.71 7.64 -1.22
CA LYS A 326 -5.87 6.80 -1.53
C LYS A 326 -5.55 5.66 -2.52
N GLU A 327 -4.70 5.94 -3.51
CA GLU A 327 -4.24 4.89 -4.43
C GLU A 327 -3.37 3.85 -3.72
N ASN A 328 -2.49 4.29 -2.82
CA ASN A 328 -1.66 3.40 -2.02
C ASN A 328 -2.49 2.57 -1.03
N GLU A 329 -3.47 3.16 -0.35
CA GLU A 329 -4.42 2.43 0.50
C GLU A 329 -5.17 1.34 -0.29
N LYS A 330 -5.63 1.66 -1.51
CA LYS A 330 -6.26 0.67 -2.39
C LYS A 330 -5.30 -0.45 -2.77
N LYS A 331 -4.04 -0.13 -3.12
CA LYS A 331 -3.02 -1.13 -3.44
C LYS A 331 -2.70 -2.01 -2.24
N GLU A 332 -2.55 -1.43 -1.05
CA GLU A 332 -2.34 -2.19 0.19
C GLU A 332 -3.52 -3.12 0.50
N SER A 333 -4.75 -2.62 0.35
CA SER A 333 -5.96 -3.43 0.51
C SER A 333 -5.99 -4.61 -0.47
N HIS A 334 -5.66 -4.39 -1.75
CA HIS A 334 -5.54 -5.47 -2.74
C HIS A 334 -4.45 -6.48 -2.38
N LEU A 335 -3.29 -6.03 -1.90
CA LEU A 335 -2.22 -6.91 -1.44
C LEU A 335 -2.64 -7.75 -0.23
N VAL A 336 -3.38 -7.17 0.71
CA VAL A 336 -3.93 -7.91 1.87
C VAL A 336 -4.91 -8.98 1.40
N ILE A 337 -5.85 -8.65 0.49
CA ILE A 337 -6.80 -9.60 -0.08
C ILE A 337 -6.07 -10.74 -0.81
N GLN A 338 -5.04 -10.42 -1.61
CA GLN A 338 -4.21 -11.43 -2.29
C GLN A 338 -3.50 -12.34 -1.30
N ARG A 339 -2.90 -11.81 -0.23
CA ARG A 339 -2.24 -12.61 0.83
C ARG A 339 -3.22 -13.52 1.54
N ILE A 340 -4.42 -13.05 1.84
CA ILE A 340 -5.49 -13.87 2.42
C ILE A 340 -5.89 -14.98 1.45
N GLY A 341 -6.05 -14.67 0.15
CA GLY A 341 -6.36 -15.64 -0.90
C GLY A 341 -5.31 -16.74 -1.03
N ILE A 342 -4.02 -16.37 -1.02
CA ILE A 342 -2.90 -17.33 -1.04
C ILE A 342 -2.91 -18.20 0.22
N GLY A 343 -3.09 -17.59 1.39
CA GLY A 343 -3.20 -18.33 2.66
C GLY A 343 -4.35 -19.33 2.67
N PHE A 344 -5.51 -18.93 2.12
CA PHE A 344 -6.66 -19.82 1.98
C PHE A 344 -6.40 -21.00 1.02
N LEU A 345 -5.75 -20.74 -0.12
CA LEU A 345 -5.35 -21.80 -1.06
C LEU A 345 -4.37 -22.79 -0.41
N LEU A 346 -3.37 -22.31 0.31
CA LEU A 346 -2.44 -23.17 1.04
C LEU A 346 -3.17 -24.00 2.10
N PHE A 347 -4.12 -23.41 2.81
CA PHE A 347 -4.96 -24.13 3.77
C PHE A 347 -5.77 -25.24 3.09
N LEU A 348 -6.38 -24.99 1.93
CA LEU A 348 -7.11 -26.01 1.17
C LEU A 348 -6.20 -27.16 0.71
N ILE A 349 -4.98 -26.86 0.27
CA ILE A 349 -3.98 -27.87 -0.10
C ILE A 349 -3.65 -28.75 1.10
N VAL A 350 -3.36 -28.17 2.26
CA VAL A 350 -3.07 -28.91 3.49
C VAL A 350 -4.26 -29.80 3.89
N LEU A 351 -5.46 -29.27 3.79
CA LEU A 351 -6.70 -30.00 4.08
C LEU A 351 -6.93 -31.15 3.10
N GLY A 352 -6.65 -30.93 1.82
CA GLY A 352 -6.68 -31.95 0.77
C GLY A 352 -5.69 -33.09 1.03
N ILE A 353 -4.44 -32.74 1.40
CA ILE A 353 -3.41 -33.73 1.76
C ILE A 353 -3.83 -34.55 3.00
N PHE A 354 -4.39 -33.86 4.00
CA PHE A 354 -4.89 -34.53 5.20
C PHE A 354 -6.04 -35.50 4.85
N TRP A 355 -6.97 -35.08 4.03
CA TRP A 355 -8.11 -35.90 3.59
C TRP A 355 -7.66 -37.09 2.74
N TYR A 356 -6.71 -36.83 1.83
CA TYR A 356 -6.08 -37.90 1.03
C TYR A 356 -5.40 -38.96 1.89
N LYS A 357 -4.59 -38.55 2.87
CA LYS A 357 -3.94 -39.47 3.82
C LYS A 357 -4.96 -40.29 4.63
N LYS A 358 -5.99 -39.64 5.13
CA LYS A 358 -7.06 -40.29 5.89
C LYS A 358 -7.85 -41.26 5.03
N ARG A 359 -8.13 -40.94 3.79
CA ARG A 359 -8.81 -41.80 2.82
C ARG A 359 -7.94 -43.01 2.49
N LYS A 360 -6.65 -42.83 2.24
CA LYS A 360 -5.70 -43.89 1.98
C LYS A 360 -5.63 -44.90 3.15
N GLN A 361 -5.51 -44.41 4.38
CA GLN A 361 -5.51 -45.25 5.58
C GLN A 361 -6.79 -46.09 5.74
N ARG A 362 -7.96 -45.48 5.42
CA ARG A 362 -9.24 -46.23 5.43
C ARG A 362 -9.26 -47.35 4.41
N LEU A 363 -8.84 -47.08 3.18
CA LEU A 363 -8.78 -48.08 2.12
C LEU A 363 -7.82 -49.21 2.45
N GLU A 364 -6.66 -48.92 3.02
CA GLU A 364 -5.70 -49.92 3.48
C GLU A 364 -6.29 -50.81 4.60
N LEU A 365 -7.01 -50.18 5.54
CA LEU A 365 -7.67 -50.93 6.64
C LEU A 365 -8.82 -51.81 6.11
N GLU A 366 -9.62 -51.31 5.19
CA GLU A 366 -10.70 -52.06 4.54
C GLU A 366 -10.14 -53.27 3.74
N ALA A 367 -9.04 -53.06 3.00
CA ALA A 367 -8.35 -54.14 2.29
C ALA A 367 -7.81 -55.21 3.27
N GLN A 368 -7.16 -54.81 4.36
CA GLN A 368 -6.67 -55.73 5.39
C GLN A 368 -7.83 -56.52 6.04
N ASN A 369 -8.93 -55.85 6.35
CA ASN A 369 -10.11 -56.52 6.92
C ASN A 369 -10.72 -57.52 5.93
N LYS A 370 -10.77 -57.21 4.63
CA LYS A 370 -11.26 -58.13 3.61
C LYS A 370 -10.37 -59.36 3.45
N ILE A 371 -9.03 -59.16 3.48
CA ILE A 371 -8.06 -60.28 3.47
C ILE A 371 -8.26 -61.18 4.72
N LYS A 372 -8.40 -60.60 5.89
CA LYS A 372 -8.62 -61.33 7.13
C LYS A 372 -9.94 -62.10 7.13
N GLN A 373 -11.01 -61.49 6.59
CA GLN A 373 -12.30 -62.18 6.44
C GLN A 373 -12.20 -63.38 5.47
N ASN A 374 -11.49 -63.20 4.33
CA ASN A 374 -11.26 -64.29 3.39
C ASN A 374 -10.43 -65.42 4.01
N GLN A 375 -9.39 -65.08 4.78
CA GLN A 375 -8.60 -66.10 5.50
C GLN A 375 -9.43 -66.88 6.52
N LEU A 376 -10.29 -66.18 7.27
CA LEU A 376 -11.19 -66.82 8.22
C LEU A 376 -12.21 -67.75 7.53
N HIS A 377 -12.77 -67.29 6.40
CA HIS A 377 -13.70 -68.10 5.60
C HIS A 377 -13.05 -69.34 5.03
N LEU A 378 -11.84 -69.19 4.50
CA LEU A 378 -11.04 -70.30 3.99
C LEU A 378 -10.68 -71.29 5.11
N SER A 379 -10.21 -70.80 6.26
CA SER A 379 -9.89 -71.64 7.41
C SER A 379 -11.10 -72.43 7.89
N LYS A 380 -12.27 -71.81 7.93
CA LYS A 380 -13.52 -72.52 8.29
C LYS A 380 -13.92 -73.56 7.26
N LYS A 381 -13.84 -73.27 5.93
CA LYS A 381 -14.11 -74.24 4.86
C LYS A 381 -13.16 -75.46 4.93
N ILE A 382 -11.85 -75.26 5.17
CA ILE A 382 -10.87 -76.30 5.33
C ILE A 382 -11.20 -77.17 6.57
N HIS A 383 -11.49 -76.54 7.72
CA HIS A 383 -11.85 -77.22 8.91
C HIS A 383 -13.13 -78.08 8.75
N ASP A 384 -14.17 -77.51 8.13
CA ASP A 384 -15.44 -78.22 7.97
C ASP A 384 -15.38 -79.38 6.97
N VAL A 385 -14.57 -79.31 5.92
CA VAL A 385 -14.47 -80.33 4.89
C VAL A 385 -13.40 -81.35 5.24
N VAL A 386 -12.20 -80.92 5.59
CA VAL A 386 -11.04 -81.79 5.75
C VAL A 386 -10.97 -82.36 7.18
N ALA A 387 -10.96 -81.53 8.22
CA ALA A 387 -10.79 -81.96 9.59
C ALA A 387 -11.98 -82.81 10.07
N ASN A 388 -13.21 -82.40 9.82
CA ASN A 388 -14.40 -83.15 10.20
C ASN A 388 -14.56 -84.42 9.36
N GLY A 389 -14.13 -84.37 8.09
CA GLY A 389 -14.13 -85.55 7.23
C GLY A 389 -13.14 -86.61 7.70
N ILE A 390 -11.89 -86.24 8.00
CA ILE A 390 -10.88 -87.13 8.57
C ILE A 390 -11.36 -87.70 9.89
N TYR A 391 -11.93 -86.84 10.76
CA TYR A 391 -12.45 -87.31 12.05
C TYR A 391 -13.54 -88.38 11.91
N ARG A 392 -14.47 -88.21 10.94
CA ARG A 392 -15.50 -89.21 10.64
C ARG A 392 -14.90 -90.54 10.15
N VAL A 393 -13.91 -90.49 9.30
CA VAL A 393 -13.20 -91.71 8.83
C VAL A 393 -12.43 -92.34 9.95
N MET A 394 -11.75 -91.59 10.79
CA MET A 394 -11.06 -92.14 11.97
C MET A 394 -12.04 -92.82 12.94
N THR A 395 -13.19 -92.16 13.24
CA THR A 395 -14.21 -92.76 14.10
C THR A 395 -14.80 -94.07 13.52
N GLU A 396 -14.98 -94.10 12.20
CA GLU A 396 -15.46 -95.35 11.54
C GLU A 396 -14.46 -96.51 11.59
N ILE A 397 -13.18 -96.17 11.48
CA ILE A 397 -12.08 -97.14 11.63
C ILE A 397 -11.95 -97.62 13.08
N GLU A 398 -12.21 -96.78 14.07
CA GLU A 398 -12.03 -97.12 15.52
C GLU A 398 -13.18 -97.94 16.06
N TYR A 399 -14.39 -97.75 15.58
CA TYR A 399 -15.57 -98.34 16.19
C TYR A 399 -16.26 -99.49 15.37
N LYS A 400 -15.81 -99.79 14.11
CA LYS A 400 -16.34 -100.90 13.31
C LYS A 400 -15.40 -102.15 13.35
N GLU A 401 -15.92 -103.31 13.77
CA GLU A 401 -15.18 -104.59 13.78
C GLU A 401 -14.91 -105.12 12.37
N ASP A 402 -15.69 -104.73 11.37
CA ASP A 402 -15.49 -105.12 9.97
C ASP A 402 -15.36 -103.87 9.12
N ILE A 403 -14.13 -103.53 8.68
CA ILE A 403 -13.81 -102.26 7.96
C ILE A 403 -13.96 -102.49 6.47
N ASP A 404 -14.96 -101.89 5.89
CA ASP A 404 -15.06 -101.75 4.44
C ASP A 404 -13.96 -100.81 3.87
N ARG A 405 -12.88 -101.40 3.44
CA ARG A 405 -11.65 -100.73 3.00
C ARG A 405 -11.87 -99.91 1.73
N GLU A 406 -12.76 -100.38 0.83
CA GLU A 406 -13.11 -99.65 -0.41
C GLU A 406 -13.94 -98.38 -0.10
N GLY A 407 -14.93 -98.55 0.79
CA GLY A 407 -15.76 -97.43 1.23
C GLY A 407 -14.99 -96.34 2.03
N VAL A 408 -13.92 -96.72 2.77
CA VAL A 408 -13.02 -95.74 3.42
C VAL A 408 -12.14 -95.02 2.42
N LEU A 409 -11.64 -95.69 1.39
CA LEU A 409 -10.83 -95.09 0.31
C LEU A 409 -11.65 -94.12 -0.48
N ASP A 410 -12.90 -94.45 -0.86
CA ASP A 410 -13.80 -93.54 -1.57
C ASP A 410 -14.10 -92.24 -0.79
N LYS A 411 -14.26 -92.36 0.54
CA LYS A 411 -14.45 -91.21 1.40
C LYS A 411 -13.21 -90.32 1.49
N LEU A 412 -12.04 -90.92 1.50
CA LEU A 412 -10.76 -90.13 1.49
C LEU A 412 -10.51 -89.47 0.13
N ASP A 413 -10.89 -90.14 -0.98
CA ASP A 413 -10.77 -89.56 -2.30
C ASP A 413 -11.75 -88.38 -2.49
N ASP A 414 -13.00 -88.50 -2.04
CA ASP A 414 -13.96 -87.43 -1.99
C ASP A 414 -13.45 -86.20 -1.21
N MET A 415 -12.83 -86.43 -0.07
CA MET A 415 -12.21 -85.38 0.71
C MET A 415 -11.00 -84.74 0.03
N TYR A 416 -10.20 -85.55 -0.65
CA TYR A 416 -9.05 -85.09 -1.40
C TYR A 416 -9.52 -84.21 -2.56
N GLN A 417 -10.54 -84.65 -3.33
CA GLN A 417 -11.14 -83.83 -4.40
C GLN A 417 -11.73 -82.51 -3.90
N LYS A 418 -12.50 -82.55 -2.81
CA LYS A 418 -13.05 -81.36 -2.15
C LYS A 418 -11.97 -80.39 -1.64
N SER A 419 -10.85 -80.93 -1.11
CA SER A 419 -9.71 -80.06 -0.71
C SER A 419 -9.02 -79.39 -1.89
N ARG A 420 -8.93 -80.10 -3.00
CA ARG A 420 -8.37 -79.61 -4.25
C ARG A 420 -9.24 -78.51 -4.85
N ASP A 421 -10.56 -78.70 -4.85
CA ASP A 421 -11.52 -77.69 -5.31
C ASP A 421 -11.45 -76.39 -4.48
N ILE A 422 -11.27 -76.49 -3.14
CA ILE A 422 -11.06 -75.34 -2.27
C ILE A 422 -9.76 -74.61 -2.62
N SER A 423 -8.69 -75.32 -2.99
CA SER A 423 -7.43 -74.72 -3.45
C SER A 423 -7.60 -73.97 -4.81
N HIS A 424 -8.36 -74.56 -5.76
CA HIS A 424 -8.64 -73.91 -7.03
C HIS A 424 -9.53 -72.69 -6.91
N ASP A 425 -10.56 -72.72 -6.07
CA ASP A 425 -11.40 -71.55 -5.76
C ASP A 425 -10.59 -70.33 -5.25
N VAL A 426 -9.41 -70.53 -4.68
CA VAL A 426 -8.53 -69.47 -4.19
C VAL A 426 -7.73 -68.81 -5.30
N GLU A 427 -7.36 -69.55 -6.36
CA GLU A 427 -6.59 -69.01 -7.47
C GLU A 427 -7.45 -68.16 -8.45
N GLU A 428 -8.75 -68.43 -8.60
CA GLU A 428 -9.62 -67.67 -9.50
C GLU A 428 -10.12 -66.31 -8.97
N GLN A 429 -10.05 -66.01 -7.68
CA GLN A 429 -10.61 -64.77 -7.08
C GLN A 429 -9.65 -63.57 -7.03
N THR A 430 -8.43 -63.64 -7.58
CA THR A 430 -7.40 -62.60 -7.37
C THR A 430 -7.00 -61.76 -8.61
N VAL A 431 -7.69 -61.80 -9.74
CA VAL A 431 -7.30 -61.01 -10.91
C VAL A 431 -8.49 -60.20 -11.48
N ALA A 432 -8.51 -58.90 -11.22
CA ALA A 432 -9.22 -57.98 -12.06
C ALA A 432 -8.66 -58.11 -13.49
N GLU A 433 -9.50 -58.42 -14.51
CA GLU A 433 -9.11 -58.60 -15.89
C GLU A 433 -8.47 -57.30 -16.48
N VAL A 434 -7.15 -57.23 -16.42
CA VAL A 434 -6.37 -56.28 -17.20
C VAL A 434 -6.48 -56.69 -18.68
N SER A 435 -6.88 -55.76 -19.57
CA SER A 435 -7.06 -56.07 -20.99
C SER A 435 -5.75 -56.59 -21.62
N TYR A 436 -5.87 -57.48 -22.64
CA TYR A 436 -4.69 -58.01 -23.33
C TYR A 436 -3.83 -56.90 -23.94
N SER A 437 -4.46 -55.88 -24.50
CA SER A 437 -3.77 -54.71 -25.07
C SER A 437 -2.92 -53.96 -24.04
N GLU A 438 -3.38 -53.84 -22.78
CA GLU A 438 -2.61 -53.25 -21.69
C GLU A 438 -1.44 -54.12 -21.28
N LYS A 439 -1.66 -55.43 -21.11
CA LYS A 439 -0.58 -56.40 -20.80
C LYS A 439 0.51 -56.39 -21.86
N LEU A 440 0.13 -56.37 -23.15
CA LEU A 440 1.06 -56.31 -24.26
C LEU A 440 1.82 -54.97 -24.29
N ALA A 441 1.12 -53.86 -24.09
CA ALA A 441 1.74 -52.53 -24.06
C ALA A 441 2.76 -52.41 -22.91
N ASP A 442 2.45 -52.93 -21.76
CA ASP A 442 3.36 -52.92 -20.58
C ASP A 442 4.57 -53.82 -20.83
N LEU A 443 4.36 -55.01 -21.43
CA LEU A 443 5.45 -55.89 -21.84
C LEU A 443 6.42 -55.17 -22.80
N LEU A 444 5.90 -54.55 -23.83
CA LEU A 444 6.72 -53.86 -24.85
C LEU A 444 7.41 -52.61 -24.30
N LYS A 445 6.70 -51.82 -23.49
CA LYS A 445 7.25 -50.65 -22.79
C LYS A 445 8.34 -51.02 -21.77
N SER A 446 8.34 -52.19 -21.20
CA SER A 446 9.38 -52.64 -20.28
C SER A 446 10.79 -52.69 -20.88
N PHE A 447 10.90 -52.66 -22.20
CA PHE A 447 12.16 -52.59 -22.94
C PHE A 447 12.63 -51.17 -23.22
N ALA A 448 11.85 -50.13 -22.89
CA ALA A 448 12.24 -48.75 -22.99
C ALA A 448 13.24 -48.39 -21.89
N SER A 449 14.14 -47.40 -22.15
CA SER A 449 15.10 -46.86 -21.20
C SER A 449 15.44 -45.41 -21.59
N ASP A 450 16.23 -44.70 -20.81
CA ASP A 450 16.68 -43.33 -21.10
C ASP A 450 17.34 -43.18 -22.47
N HIS A 451 17.91 -44.29 -23.02
CA HIS A 451 18.60 -44.31 -24.32
C HIS A 451 17.85 -45.13 -25.38
N ARG A 452 16.61 -45.59 -25.10
CA ARG A 452 15.85 -46.38 -26.02
C ARG A 452 14.36 -46.08 -25.99
N ARG A 453 13.83 -45.66 -27.13
CA ARG A 453 12.42 -45.30 -27.30
C ARG A 453 11.65 -46.47 -27.94
N VAL A 454 10.56 -46.86 -27.31
CA VAL A 454 9.60 -47.84 -27.81
C VAL A 454 8.31 -47.13 -28.17
N LEU A 455 7.98 -47.10 -29.46
CA LEU A 455 6.77 -46.46 -29.98
C LEU A 455 5.78 -47.56 -30.38
N ILE A 456 4.57 -47.49 -29.82
CA ILE A 456 3.49 -48.47 -30.06
C ILE A 456 2.33 -47.69 -30.65
N ALA A 457 1.81 -48.15 -31.79
CA ALA A 457 0.68 -47.55 -32.47
C ALA A 457 -0.37 -48.62 -32.85
N GLY A 458 -1.66 -48.27 -32.75
CA GLY A 458 -2.75 -49.15 -33.16
C GLY A 458 -3.05 -50.33 -32.23
N ASN A 459 -2.54 -50.36 -31.01
CA ASN A 459 -2.78 -51.43 -30.00
C ASN A 459 -4.11 -51.21 -29.26
N GLU A 460 -5.22 -51.13 -29.97
CA GLU A 460 -6.55 -50.90 -29.38
C GLU A 460 -7.16 -52.20 -28.84
N PRO A 461 -7.94 -52.20 -27.73
CA PRO A 461 -8.54 -53.38 -27.14
C PRO A 461 -9.39 -54.19 -28.14
N ASP A 462 -10.12 -53.52 -29.01
CA ASP A 462 -11.04 -54.14 -30.00
C ASP A 462 -10.31 -55.00 -31.03
N LEU A 463 -9.07 -54.66 -31.36
CA LEU A 463 -8.23 -55.42 -32.28
C LEU A 463 -8.01 -56.86 -31.79
N TRP A 464 -7.87 -57.03 -30.50
CA TRP A 464 -7.55 -58.32 -29.86
C TRP A 464 -8.79 -59.14 -29.55
N THR A 465 -10.00 -58.62 -29.63
CA THR A 465 -11.23 -59.35 -29.33
C THR A 465 -11.47 -60.52 -30.33
N ARG A 466 -10.98 -60.34 -31.55
CA ARG A 466 -11.13 -61.34 -32.65
C ARG A 466 -10.06 -62.43 -32.71
N LEU A 467 -9.09 -62.39 -31.81
CA LEU A 467 -8.04 -63.41 -31.71
C LEU A 467 -8.29 -64.35 -30.52
N ASN A 468 -8.10 -65.64 -30.75
CA ASN A 468 -8.19 -66.62 -29.67
C ASN A 468 -7.00 -66.51 -28.69
N LYS A 469 -7.14 -67.13 -27.53
CA LYS A 469 -6.13 -67.07 -26.44
C LYS A 469 -4.74 -67.51 -26.91
N ARG A 470 -4.66 -68.59 -27.66
CA ARG A 470 -3.39 -69.15 -28.19
C ARG A 470 -2.69 -68.17 -29.14
N ALA A 471 -3.43 -67.55 -30.05
CA ALA A 471 -2.85 -66.57 -30.95
C ALA A 471 -2.31 -65.35 -30.21
N LYS A 472 -3.02 -64.86 -29.19
CA LYS A 472 -2.56 -63.76 -28.33
C LYS A 472 -1.24 -64.11 -27.59
N GLU A 473 -1.13 -65.34 -27.06
CA GLU A 473 0.08 -65.79 -26.38
C GLU A 473 1.27 -65.89 -27.34
N GLU A 474 1.07 -66.48 -28.54
CA GLU A 474 2.14 -66.62 -29.53
C GLU A 474 2.61 -65.27 -30.05
N VAL A 475 1.69 -64.30 -30.29
CA VAL A 475 2.04 -62.92 -30.67
C VAL A 475 2.89 -62.27 -29.56
N SER A 476 2.48 -62.41 -28.29
CA SER A 476 3.26 -61.86 -27.15
C SER A 476 4.67 -62.43 -27.11
N HIS A 477 4.81 -63.75 -27.28
CA HIS A 477 6.12 -64.43 -27.30
C HIS A 477 7.00 -63.95 -28.46
N VAL A 478 6.45 -63.84 -29.68
CA VAL A 478 7.21 -63.41 -30.84
C VAL A 478 7.66 -61.93 -30.71
N LEU A 479 6.74 -61.04 -30.29
CA LEU A 479 7.11 -59.67 -30.03
C LEU A 479 8.14 -59.53 -28.90
N GLN A 480 8.00 -60.28 -27.82
CA GLN A 480 8.98 -60.30 -26.75
C GLN A 480 10.36 -60.76 -27.24
N GLU A 481 10.42 -61.81 -28.08
CA GLU A 481 11.67 -62.29 -28.68
C GLU A 481 12.31 -61.28 -29.59
N LEU A 482 11.52 -60.53 -30.43
CA LEU A 482 12.00 -59.43 -31.24
C LEU A 482 12.57 -58.32 -30.38
N MET A 483 11.91 -57.97 -29.28
CA MET A 483 12.41 -56.93 -28.32
C MET A 483 13.67 -57.39 -27.58
N VAL A 484 13.77 -58.66 -27.21
CA VAL A 484 14.99 -59.25 -26.62
C VAL A 484 16.15 -59.23 -27.63
N ASN A 485 15.91 -59.61 -28.87
CA ASN A 485 16.89 -59.55 -29.96
C ASN A 485 17.34 -58.16 -30.26
N MET A 486 16.41 -57.18 -30.29
CA MET A 486 16.73 -55.76 -30.39
C MET A 486 17.64 -55.31 -29.23
N LYS A 487 17.30 -55.66 -28.00
CA LYS A 487 18.10 -55.27 -26.83
C LYS A 487 19.52 -55.88 -26.81
N LYS A 488 19.64 -57.15 -27.28
CA LYS A 488 20.93 -57.90 -27.19
C LYS A 488 21.83 -57.67 -28.41
N HIS A 489 21.26 -57.48 -29.59
CA HIS A 489 22.00 -57.61 -30.85
C HIS A 489 21.88 -56.44 -31.77
N SER A 490 20.84 -55.59 -31.65
CA SER A 490 20.55 -54.55 -32.68
C SER A 490 21.27 -53.23 -32.46
N GLN A 491 21.66 -52.89 -31.23
CA GLN A 491 22.15 -51.54 -30.84
C GLN A 491 21.16 -50.41 -31.21
N ALA A 492 19.88 -50.72 -31.37
CA ALA A 492 18.87 -49.75 -31.71
C ALA A 492 18.53 -48.84 -30.51
N ASP A 493 18.36 -47.54 -30.78
CA ASP A 493 17.84 -46.57 -29.83
C ASP A 493 16.36 -46.24 -30.02
N GLN A 494 15.78 -46.71 -31.14
CA GLN A 494 14.36 -46.55 -31.42
C GLN A 494 13.78 -47.82 -32.07
N VAL A 495 12.61 -48.24 -31.53
CA VAL A 495 11.78 -49.28 -32.12
C VAL A 495 10.36 -48.82 -32.25
N VAL A 496 9.75 -49.14 -33.36
CA VAL A 496 8.35 -48.83 -33.68
C VAL A 496 7.60 -50.12 -33.91
N ILE A 497 6.48 -50.32 -33.22
CA ILE A 497 5.59 -51.46 -33.39
C ILE A 497 4.21 -50.90 -33.72
N ARG A 498 3.69 -51.30 -34.88
CA ARG A 498 2.39 -50.81 -35.34
C ARG A 498 1.48 -52.00 -35.65
N PHE A 499 0.26 -51.90 -35.17
CA PHE A 499 -0.79 -52.91 -35.37
C PHE A 499 -1.84 -52.31 -36.29
N GLU A 500 -2.20 -53.05 -37.34
CA GLU A 500 -3.21 -52.61 -38.31
C GLU A 500 -4.17 -53.77 -38.58
N ASN A 501 -5.46 -53.45 -38.65
CA ASN A 501 -6.48 -54.40 -39.05
C ASN A 501 -6.76 -54.22 -40.59
N GLN A 502 -6.44 -55.23 -41.37
CA GLN A 502 -6.72 -55.23 -42.81
C GLN A 502 -7.76 -56.32 -43.14
N GLY A 503 -9.04 -56.00 -42.86
CA GLY A 503 -10.17 -56.88 -43.15
C GLY A 503 -10.16 -58.17 -42.28
N ASN A 504 -9.70 -59.30 -42.84
CA ASN A 504 -9.63 -60.57 -42.13
C ASN A 504 -8.23 -60.91 -41.59
N GLN A 505 -7.32 -59.97 -41.55
CA GLN A 505 -5.96 -60.16 -41.07
C GLN A 505 -5.53 -59.05 -40.14
N LEU A 506 -4.82 -59.43 -39.05
CA LEU A 506 -4.05 -58.49 -38.23
C LEU A 506 -2.63 -58.42 -38.79
N GLU A 507 -2.23 -57.21 -39.20
CA GLU A 507 -0.86 -56.94 -39.60
C GLU A 507 -0.11 -56.26 -38.45
N ILE A 508 1.07 -56.79 -38.12
CA ILE A 508 1.95 -56.25 -37.12
C ILE A 508 3.26 -55.87 -37.79
N PHE A 509 3.61 -54.60 -37.73
CA PHE A 509 4.84 -54.07 -38.25
C PHE A 509 5.79 -53.78 -37.07
N TYR A 510 6.95 -54.43 -37.10
CA TYR A 510 8.04 -54.16 -36.20
C TYR A 510 9.18 -53.51 -37.00
N LYS A 511 9.77 -52.45 -36.50
CA LYS A 511 10.93 -51.79 -37.10
C LYS A 511 11.83 -51.22 -36.04
N ASP A 512 13.11 -51.56 -36.07
CA ASP A 512 14.15 -50.92 -35.30
C ASP A 512 15.18 -50.23 -36.19
N ASN A 513 15.95 -49.30 -35.60
CA ASN A 513 16.97 -48.53 -36.33
C ASN A 513 18.41 -49.01 -36.05
N GLY A 514 18.55 -50.26 -35.66
CA GLY A 514 19.85 -50.85 -35.29
C GLY A 514 20.69 -51.32 -36.49
N ILE A 515 21.59 -52.29 -36.24
CA ILE A 515 22.55 -52.78 -37.25
C ILE A 515 21.94 -53.74 -38.29
N GLY A 516 20.68 -54.20 -38.07
CA GLY A 516 19.98 -55.15 -38.97
C GLY A 516 20.51 -56.58 -38.88
N LEU A 517 20.06 -57.40 -39.83
CA LEU A 517 20.47 -58.83 -39.91
C LEU A 517 21.76 -58.99 -40.74
N ALA A 518 22.70 -59.80 -40.22
CA ALA A 518 23.92 -60.18 -40.96
C ALA A 518 23.60 -61.07 -42.16
N ASP A 519 24.39 -60.99 -43.25
CA ASP A 519 24.23 -61.70 -44.51
C ASP A 519 24.50 -63.22 -44.40
N SER A 520 23.87 -63.92 -43.47
CA SER A 520 24.00 -65.37 -43.40
C SER A 520 22.77 -66.09 -43.99
N LYS A 521 23.01 -67.07 -44.88
CA LYS A 521 21.97 -67.86 -45.58
C LYS A 521 21.12 -68.75 -44.69
N THR A 522 21.36 -68.78 -43.36
CA THR A 522 20.61 -69.62 -42.39
C THR A 522 20.15 -68.78 -41.21
N TYR A 523 18.85 -68.77 -40.98
CA TYR A 523 18.27 -68.15 -39.79
C TYR A 523 18.78 -68.82 -38.51
N GLY A 524 19.23 -68.04 -37.54
CA GLY A 524 19.57 -68.60 -36.21
C GLY A 524 18.33 -69.21 -35.54
N LYS A 525 18.54 -70.09 -34.52
CA LYS A 525 17.46 -70.81 -33.85
C LYS A 525 16.32 -69.92 -33.33
N GLY A 526 16.59 -68.70 -32.90
CA GLY A 526 15.55 -67.75 -32.44
C GLY A 526 14.60 -67.29 -33.56
N LEU A 527 15.13 -66.96 -34.74
CA LEU A 527 14.33 -66.52 -35.89
C LEU A 527 13.50 -67.68 -36.42
N SER A 528 14.07 -68.90 -36.50
CA SER A 528 13.35 -70.11 -36.93
C SER A 528 12.18 -70.46 -35.98
N ASN A 529 12.37 -70.26 -34.66
CA ASN A 529 11.30 -70.48 -33.69
C ASN A 529 10.16 -69.46 -33.84
N MET A 530 10.44 -68.19 -34.14
CA MET A 530 9.41 -67.17 -34.37
C MET A 530 8.58 -67.51 -35.63
N VAL A 531 9.22 -68.00 -36.70
CA VAL A 531 8.53 -68.44 -37.90
C VAL A 531 7.57 -69.59 -37.56
N SER A 532 8.07 -70.62 -36.90
CA SER A 532 7.24 -71.80 -36.53
C SER A 532 6.06 -71.45 -35.61
N ARG A 533 6.23 -70.45 -34.70
CA ARG A 533 5.16 -69.98 -33.80
C ARG A 533 4.05 -69.27 -34.55
N ILE A 534 4.39 -68.41 -35.45
CA ILE A 534 3.42 -67.65 -36.26
C ILE A 534 2.72 -68.58 -37.28
N GLU A 535 3.45 -69.46 -37.94
CA GLU A 535 2.86 -70.48 -38.81
C GLU A 535 1.92 -71.45 -38.06
N GLY A 536 2.24 -71.77 -36.83
CA GLY A 536 1.43 -72.63 -35.95
C GLY A 536 0.07 -72.05 -35.55
N ILE A 537 -0.16 -70.76 -35.75
CA ILE A 537 -1.44 -70.06 -35.61
C ILE A 537 -2.04 -69.62 -36.96
N GLY A 538 -1.51 -70.12 -38.07
CA GLY A 538 -1.99 -69.83 -39.42
C GLY A 538 -1.56 -68.47 -39.97
N GLY A 539 -0.57 -67.85 -39.35
CA GLY A 539 -0.02 -66.56 -39.80
C GLY A 539 1.26 -66.72 -40.59
N GLU A 540 1.77 -65.61 -41.07
CA GLU A 540 3.02 -65.48 -41.84
C GLU A 540 3.92 -64.41 -41.22
N ILE A 541 5.22 -64.64 -41.13
CA ILE A 541 6.20 -63.66 -40.70
C ILE A 541 7.26 -63.45 -41.77
N ILE A 542 7.48 -62.18 -42.13
CA ILE A 542 8.37 -61.76 -43.21
C ILE A 542 9.42 -60.82 -42.64
N PHE A 543 10.70 -61.19 -42.80
CA PHE A 543 11.83 -60.32 -42.46
C PHE A 543 12.22 -59.52 -43.71
N VAL A 544 12.04 -58.20 -43.66
CA VAL A 544 12.30 -57.32 -44.80
C VAL A 544 13.73 -56.77 -44.64
N LYS A 545 14.56 -57.05 -45.64
CA LYS A 545 15.89 -56.46 -45.72
C LYS A 545 15.77 -55.07 -46.40
N GLU A 546 15.94 -54.04 -45.61
CA GLU A 546 15.96 -52.67 -46.13
C GLU A 546 17.41 -52.27 -46.51
N GLU A 547 17.55 -51.41 -47.54
CA GLU A 547 18.84 -50.81 -47.93
C GLU A 547 19.40 -49.85 -46.89
N ARG A 548 18.61 -49.46 -45.88
CA ARG A 548 18.99 -48.62 -44.74
C ARG A 548 19.13 -49.49 -43.49
N LYS A 549 20.06 -49.09 -42.57
CA LYS A 549 20.33 -49.79 -41.30
C LYS A 549 19.05 -50.01 -40.48
N GLY A 550 18.86 -51.22 -39.92
CA GLY A 550 17.75 -51.63 -39.06
C GLY A 550 17.11 -52.96 -39.49
N LEU A 551 16.26 -53.51 -38.60
CA LEU A 551 15.44 -54.70 -38.86
C LEU A 551 13.99 -54.29 -39.03
N SER A 552 13.37 -54.73 -40.16
CA SER A 552 11.93 -54.61 -40.38
C SER A 552 11.31 -56.01 -40.46
N VAL A 553 10.24 -56.23 -39.69
CA VAL A 553 9.49 -57.50 -39.66
C VAL A 553 8.02 -57.21 -39.85
N LYS A 554 7.41 -57.90 -40.78
CA LYS A 554 5.95 -57.89 -40.98
C LYS A 554 5.38 -59.23 -40.57
N ILE A 555 4.35 -59.22 -39.72
CA ILE A 555 3.63 -60.41 -39.28
C ILE A 555 2.18 -60.26 -39.67
N ASN A 556 1.65 -61.24 -40.40
CA ASN A 556 0.25 -61.31 -40.82
C ASN A 556 -0.42 -62.47 -40.08
N ILE A 557 -1.55 -62.21 -39.42
CA ILE A 557 -2.28 -63.22 -38.63
C ILE A 557 -3.74 -63.20 -39.04
N PRO A 558 -4.34 -64.36 -39.42
CA PRO A 558 -5.76 -64.38 -39.75
C PRO A 558 -6.60 -64.10 -38.50
N ILE A 559 -7.61 -63.19 -38.66
CA ILE A 559 -8.59 -62.89 -37.63
C ILE A 559 -9.89 -63.60 -38.00
N LEU A 560 -10.48 -64.27 -37.02
CA LEU A 560 -11.76 -64.95 -37.18
C LEU A 560 -12.95 -64.00 -37.14
#